data_f3121660ddf356645d0ae2a315dac67b
#
_entry.id   f3121660ddf356645d0ae2a315dac67b
#
_cell.length_a   1.000
_cell.length_b   1.000
_cell.length_c   1.000
_cell.angle_alpha   90.00
_cell.angle_beta   90.00
_cell.angle_gamma   90.00
#
_symmetry.space_group_name_H-M   'P 1'
#
loop_
_entity.id
_entity.type
_entity.pdbx_description
1 polymer ?
#
loop_
_entity_poly.entity_id
_entity_poly.type
_entity_poly.pdbx_seq_one_letter_code
_entity_poly.pdbx_strand_id
1 'polypeptide(L)'
;QAPGASSHPAPMPAIEAARVEKLLASHHCLACHRRDSKVVGPAFVDVGARYHGQPGAEAMLAERILKGGRGHWGPVSMPPQPQLDDDTLKAMIRWILQLPDHAQPR
;
A
#
# COMPACT_ATOMS: atom_id res chain seq x y z
N GLN A 1 -15.23 24.15 2.41
CA GLN A 1 -14.25 23.10 2.46
C GLN A 1 -13.20 23.29 1.36
N ALA A 2 -12.02 22.86 1.57
CA ALA A 2 -10.96 22.99 0.60
C ALA A 2 -10.96 21.77 -0.32
N PRO A 3 -11.64 21.86 -1.44
CA PRO A 3 -11.77 20.67 -2.31
C PRO A 3 -10.41 20.22 -2.77
N GLY A 4 -10.21 18.95 -2.75
CA GLY A 4 -8.97 18.37 -3.21
C GLY A 4 -7.81 18.47 -2.25
N ALA A 5 -7.90 19.36 -1.26
CA ALA A 5 -6.81 19.51 -0.30
C ALA A 5 -6.68 18.26 0.57
N SER A 6 -7.74 17.50 0.70
CA SER A 6 -7.79 16.34 1.59
C SER A 6 -7.97 15.05 0.85
N SER A 7 -7.48 14.95 -0.39
CA SER A 7 -7.52 13.67 -1.06
C SER A 7 -6.60 12.65 -0.40
N HIS A 8 -5.61 13.13 0.38
CA HIS A 8 -4.73 12.23 1.12
C HIS A 8 -5.44 11.77 2.39
N PRO A 9 -5.48 10.46 2.65
CA PRO A 9 -6.12 9.95 3.86
C PRO A 9 -5.42 10.44 5.13
N ALA A 10 -6.17 10.50 6.22
CA ALA A 10 -5.60 10.85 7.51
C ALA A 10 -4.55 9.83 7.94
N PRO A 11 -3.51 10.26 8.68
CA PRO A 11 -2.50 9.33 9.16
C PRO A 11 -3.11 8.28 10.09
N MET A 12 -2.61 7.07 9.96
CA MET A 12 -3.00 5.95 10.81
C MET A 12 -2.37 6.12 12.20
N PRO A 13 -3.08 5.77 13.28
CA PRO A 13 -2.46 5.79 14.61
C PRO A 13 -1.20 4.92 14.65
N ALA A 14 -0.20 5.36 15.41
CA ALA A 14 1.10 4.70 15.44
C ALA A 14 1.03 3.24 15.84
N ILE A 15 0.16 2.90 16.81
CA ILE A 15 0.04 1.52 17.27
C ILE A 15 -0.55 0.63 16.17
N GLU A 16 -1.47 1.16 15.41
CA GLU A 16 -2.07 0.44 14.30
C GLU A 16 -1.07 0.27 13.17
N ALA A 17 -0.31 1.32 12.87
CA ALA A 17 0.75 1.25 11.85
C ALA A 17 1.79 0.20 12.20
N ALA A 18 2.20 0.15 13.46
CA ALA A 18 3.18 -0.84 13.91
C ALA A 18 2.66 -2.27 13.72
N ARG A 19 1.38 -2.47 13.99
CA ARG A 19 0.75 -3.77 13.80
C ARG A 19 0.76 -4.17 12.32
N VAL A 20 0.44 -3.23 11.44
CA VAL A 20 0.45 -3.49 10.00
C VAL A 20 1.86 -3.83 9.52
N GLU A 21 2.87 -3.10 10.01
CA GLU A 21 4.26 -3.38 9.63
C GLU A 21 4.66 -4.80 10.00
N LYS A 22 4.22 -5.29 11.15
CA LYS A 22 4.47 -6.68 11.53
C LYS A 22 3.76 -7.66 10.58
N LEU A 23 2.54 -7.34 10.18
CA LEU A 23 1.81 -8.17 9.24
C LEU A 23 2.50 -8.22 7.88
N LEU A 24 3.01 -7.08 7.41
CA LEU A 24 3.76 -7.05 6.14
C LEU A 24 4.98 -7.95 6.21
N ALA A 25 5.69 -7.92 7.33
CA ALA A 25 6.87 -8.76 7.50
C ALA A 25 6.49 -10.25 7.55
N SER A 26 5.44 -10.59 8.30
CA SER A 26 5.06 -11.99 8.47
C SER A 26 4.48 -12.61 7.22
N HIS A 27 3.92 -11.79 6.33
CA HIS A 27 3.40 -12.27 5.04
C HIS A 27 4.39 -12.11 3.90
N HIS A 28 5.65 -11.79 4.22
CA HIS A 28 6.76 -11.74 3.27
C HIS A 28 6.65 -10.62 2.23
N CYS A 29 5.82 -9.62 2.48
CA CYS A 29 5.70 -8.48 1.57
C CYS A 29 7.02 -7.72 1.46
N LEU A 30 7.78 -7.71 2.57
CA LEU A 30 9.04 -6.96 2.63
C LEU A 30 10.17 -7.63 1.88
N ALA A 31 9.97 -8.83 1.36
CA ALA A 31 10.95 -9.46 0.47
C ALA A 31 11.07 -8.70 -0.85
N CYS A 32 9.97 -8.11 -1.31
CA CYS A 32 9.91 -7.43 -2.60
C CYS A 32 9.60 -5.94 -2.50
N HIS A 33 9.07 -5.48 -1.37
CA HIS A 33 8.67 -4.10 -1.17
C HIS A 33 9.33 -3.53 0.06
N ARG A 34 9.62 -2.24 0.04
CA ARG A 34 10.01 -1.48 1.22
C ARG A 34 9.11 -0.27 1.34
N ARG A 35 9.10 0.33 2.51
CA ARG A 35 8.27 1.53 2.71
C ARG A 35 8.70 2.65 1.78
N ASP A 36 9.99 2.95 1.72
CA ASP A 36 10.52 4.15 1.09
C ASP A 36 11.42 3.89 -0.11
N SER A 37 11.66 2.65 -0.47
CA SER A 37 12.57 2.34 -1.57
C SER A 37 12.08 1.15 -2.38
N LYS A 38 12.43 1.18 -3.66
CA LYS A 38 12.14 0.07 -4.55
C LYS A 38 13.13 -1.06 -4.33
N VAL A 39 12.63 -2.29 -4.31
CA VAL A 39 13.47 -3.49 -4.30
C VAL A 39 13.14 -4.27 -5.57
N VAL A 40 12.26 -5.25 -5.49
CA VAL A 40 11.71 -5.91 -6.68
C VAL A 40 10.43 -5.20 -7.10
N GLY A 41 9.54 -4.95 -6.14
CA GLY A 41 8.33 -4.17 -6.38
C GLY A 41 8.52 -2.72 -5.97
N PRO A 42 7.51 -1.87 -6.24
CA PRO A 42 7.61 -0.45 -5.91
C PRO A 42 7.64 -0.22 -4.41
N ALA A 43 8.20 0.93 -4.00
CA ALA A 43 8.10 1.38 -2.62
C ALA A 43 6.64 1.60 -2.26
N PHE A 44 6.27 1.28 -1.03
CA PHE A 44 4.89 1.47 -0.59
C PHE A 44 4.46 2.95 -0.65
N VAL A 45 5.38 3.88 -0.37
CA VAL A 45 5.06 5.31 -0.47
C VAL A 45 4.71 5.71 -1.91
N ASP A 46 5.32 5.07 -2.89
CA ASP A 46 5.01 5.34 -4.30
C ASP A 46 3.65 4.79 -4.69
N VAL A 47 3.31 3.61 -4.18
CA VAL A 47 1.99 3.05 -4.42
C VAL A 47 0.92 3.96 -3.81
N GLY A 48 1.13 4.38 -2.57
CA GLY A 48 0.21 5.30 -1.91
C GLY A 48 0.07 6.61 -2.68
N ALA A 49 1.19 7.19 -3.09
CA ALA A 49 1.17 8.46 -3.83
C ALA A 49 0.41 8.35 -5.15
N ARG A 50 0.52 7.20 -5.81
CA ARG A 50 -0.14 7.00 -7.10
C ARG A 50 -1.63 6.82 -6.97
N TYR A 51 -2.08 6.18 -5.91
CA TYR A 51 -3.48 5.72 -5.83
C TYR A 51 -4.32 6.38 -4.76
N HIS A 52 -3.75 7.07 -3.78
CA HIS A 52 -4.59 7.70 -2.76
C HIS A 52 -5.51 8.72 -3.43
N GLY A 53 -6.73 8.80 -2.93
CA GLY A 53 -7.71 9.73 -3.49
C GLY A 53 -8.41 9.23 -4.75
N GLN A 54 -7.99 8.12 -5.32
CA GLN A 54 -8.68 7.58 -6.48
C GLN A 54 -9.89 6.76 -6.04
N PRO A 55 -11.07 7.01 -6.64
CA PRO A 55 -12.23 6.17 -6.36
C PRO A 55 -11.93 4.72 -6.73
N GLY A 56 -12.27 3.82 -5.82
CA GLY A 56 -12.08 2.40 -6.07
C GLY A 56 -10.66 1.88 -5.85
N ALA A 57 -9.75 2.72 -5.35
CA ALA A 57 -8.35 2.31 -5.15
C ALA A 57 -8.24 1.12 -4.21
N GLU A 58 -9.00 1.12 -3.10
CA GLU A 58 -8.93 0.02 -2.15
C GLU A 58 -9.31 -1.31 -2.78
N ALA A 59 -10.41 -1.34 -3.51
CA ALA A 59 -10.86 -2.56 -4.16
C ALA A 59 -9.89 -3.03 -5.23
N MET A 60 -9.34 -2.09 -5.99
CA MET A 60 -8.38 -2.41 -7.04
C MET A 60 -7.10 -2.99 -6.47
N LEU A 61 -6.57 -2.38 -5.41
CA LEU A 61 -5.37 -2.87 -4.77
C LEU A 61 -5.60 -4.22 -4.10
N ALA A 62 -6.78 -4.41 -3.50
CA ALA A 62 -7.13 -5.70 -2.91
C ALA A 62 -7.10 -6.80 -3.96
N GLU A 63 -7.69 -6.55 -5.11
CA GLU A 63 -7.70 -7.52 -6.18
C GLU A 63 -6.29 -7.84 -6.67
N ARG A 64 -5.45 -6.83 -6.84
CA ARG A 64 -4.08 -7.04 -7.28
C ARG A 64 -3.25 -7.85 -6.29
N ILE A 65 -3.45 -7.62 -5.00
CA ILE A 65 -2.73 -8.37 -3.98
C ILE A 65 -3.19 -9.82 -3.97
N LEU A 66 -4.50 -10.04 -3.99
CA LEU A 66 -5.04 -11.40 -3.90
C LEU A 66 -4.72 -12.22 -5.14
N LYS A 67 -4.79 -11.63 -6.32
CA LYS A 67 -4.62 -12.34 -7.58
C LYS A 67 -3.23 -12.22 -8.18
N GLY A 68 -2.43 -11.27 -7.69
CA GLY A 68 -1.14 -10.98 -8.28
C GLY A 68 -1.29 -10.23 -9.59
N GLY A 69 -0.19 -10.04 -10.30
CA GLY A 69 -0.23 -9.38 -11.58
C GLY A 69 1.09 -8.74 -11.93
N ARG A 70 1.14 -8.12 -13.11
CA ARG A 70 2.31 -7.40 -13.58
C ARG A 70 1.89 -6.33 -14.57
N GLY A 71 2.85 -5.49 -14.94
CA GLY A 71 2.59 -4.45 -15.95
C GLY A 71 2.17 -3.12 -15.39
N HIS A 72 1.79 -3.08 -14.11
CA HIS A 72 1.39 -1.83 -13.48
C HIS A 72 2.59 -1.03 -13.00
N TRP A 73 3.66 -1.73 -12.63
CA TRP A 73 4.90 -1.15 -12.11
C TRP A 73 6.12 -1.76 -12.79
N GLY A 74 5.97 -2.24 -14.01
CA GLY A 74 7.04 -2.85 -14.77
C GLY A 74 6.74 -4.31 -15.07
N PRO A 75 7.73 -5.02 -15.62
CA PRO A 75 7.48 -6.37 -16.14
C PRO A 75 7.52 -7.48 -15.08
N VAL A 76 8.02 -7.18 -13.88
CA VAL A 76 8.15 -8.21 -12.86
C VAL A 76 6.77 -8.50 -12.26
N SER A 77 6.45 -9.79 -12.15
CA SER A 77 5.17 -10.22 -11.58
C SER A 77 5.17 -10.14 -10.07
N MET A 78 4.06 -9.69 -9.51
CA MET A 78 3.79 -9.84 -8.10
C MET A 78 3.03 -11.15 -7.90
N PRO A 79 3.51 -12.06 -7.03
CA PRO A 79 2.79 -13.32 -6.79
C PRO A 79 1.45 -13.05 -6.11
N PRO A 80 0.44 -13.88 -6.37
CA PRO A 80 -0.84 -13.75 -5.68
C PRO A 80 -0.71 -14.12 -4.20
N GLN A 81 -1.54 -13.48 -3.39
CA GLN A 81 -1.59 -13.71 -1.93
C GLN A 81 -3.01 -14.08 -1.52
N PRO A 82 -3.54 -15.21 -1.99
CA PRO A 82 -4.95 -15.54 -1.75
C PRO A 82 -5.27 -15.91 -0.30
N GLN A 83 -4.25 -16.15 0.51
CA GLN A 83 -4.43 -16.56 1.90
C GLN A 83 -4.76 -15.39 2.84
N LEU A 84 -4.62 -14.15 2.37
CA LEU A 84 -4.86 -12.99 3.24
C LEU A 84 -6.35 -12.85 3.52
N ASP A 85 -6.68 -12.71 4.80
CA ASP A 85 -8.07 -12.46 5.16
C ASP A 85 -8.43 -11.00 4.89
N ASP A 86 -9.74 -10.73 4.88
CA ASP A 86 -10.25 -9.43 4.48
C ASP A 86 -9.78 -8.32 5.40
N ASP A 87 -9.77 -8.57 6.71
CA ASP A 87 -9.37 -7.53 7.67
C ASP A 87 -7.90 -7.19 7.55
N THR A 88 -7.05 -8.20 7.40
CA THR A 88 -5.61 -7.99 7.21
C THR A 88 -5.35 -7.24 5.92
N LEU A 89 -6.00 -7.65 4.85
CA LEU A 89 -5.86 -7.03 3.55
C LEU A 89 -6.25 -5.55 3.58
N LYS A 90 -7.39 -5.26 4.18
CA LYS A 90 -7.86 -3.88 4.31
C LYS A 90 -6.92 -3.02 5.13
N ALA A 91 -6.40 -3.58 6.22
CA ALA A 91 -5.47 -2.85 7.08
C ALA A 91 -4.18 -2.51 6.33
N MET A 92 -3.65 -3.45 5.57
CA MET A 92 -2.45 -3.22 4.77
C MET A 92 -2.68 -2.14 3.72
N ILE A 93 -3.79 -2.21 3.00
CA ILE A 93 -4.09 -1.24 1.95
C ILE A 93 -4.27 0.15 2.54
N ARG A 94 -4.99 0.24 3.66
CA ARG A 94 -5.20 1.52 4.32
C ARG A 94 -3.88 2.14 4.77
N TRP A 95 -2.97 1.30 5.27
CA TRP A 95 -1.65 1.75 5.67
C TRP A 95 -0.87 2.32 4.48
N ILE A 96 -0.89 1.61 3.35
CA ILE A 96 -0.19 2.06 2.14
C ILE A 96 -0.75 3.41 1.66
N LEU A 97 -2.07 3.52 1.59
CA LEU A 97 -2.70 4.71 1.02
C LEU A 97 -2.53 5.95 1.89
N GLN A 98 -2.29 5.80 3.19
CA GLN A 98 -2.12 6.94 4.08
C GLN A 98 -0.67 7.37 4.26
N LEU A 99 0.28 6.66 3.68
CA LEU A 99 1.68 7.03 3.81
C LEU A 99 1.92 8.41 3.19
N PRO A 100 2.78 9.25 3.80
CA PRO A 100 3.13 10.52 3.18
C PRO A 100 3.95 10.28 1.93
N ASP A 101 3.85 11.22 0.98
CA ASP A 101 4.61 11.14 -0.25
C ASP A 101 6.10 11.30 0.04
N HIS A 102 6.93 10.77 -0.87
CA HIS A 102 8.38 10.88 -0.75
C HIS A 102 8.86 12.30 -0.53
N ALA A 103 8.27 13.23 -1.27
CA ALA A 103 8.74 14.60 -1.29
C ALA A 103 8.24 15.40 -0.10
N GLN A 104 7.45 14.82 0.79
CA GLN A 104 6.90 15.53 1.93
C GLN A 104 8.01 15.93 2.89
N PRO A 105 8.16 17.20 3.20
CA PRO A 105 9.13 17.61 4.22
C PRO A 105 8.70 17.09 5.58
N ARG A 106 9.66 16.91 6.44
CA ARG A 106 9.41 16.49 7.81
C ARG A 106 9.23 17.67 8.71
#